data_e6b7fde5cdce546c2c1f86dc2c39de91
#
_entry.id   e6b7fde5cdce546c2c1f86dc2c39de91
#
_cell.length_a   1.000
_cell.length_b   1.000
_cell.length_c   1.000
_cell.angle_alpha   90.00
_cell.angle_beta   90.00
_cell.angle_gamma   90.00
#
_symmetry.space_group_name_H-M   'P 1'
#
loop_
_entity.id
_entity.type
_entity.pdbx_description
1 polymer ?
#
loop_
_entity_poly.entity_id
_entity_poly.type
_entity_poly.pdbx_seq_one_letter_code
_entity_poly.pdbx_strand_id
1 'polypeptide(L)'
;TKGEMEINGSIAALLELGSGFDGDLTVRENTYLRGAMLGYNRKFMDDMYEKIIDFAELKDFQDRPFKQLSSGMKSRLAFSIACLVNPDILILDEVLSVGDGAFRKKSGDKMKQILSGGVTGILVSHSVDQVREMCNKILWLDHGKQIYFGSETETVCNAYEEFLITRNLPSNSREMLDLSEAFVKRKAEERRKKQMSEAQKLQNILETGNSDAAIEAALSIVRKRKPELLK
;
A
#
# COMPACT_ATOMS: atom_id res chain seq x y z
N THR A 1 2.01 -0.30 -30.05
CA THR A 1 0.75 -0.59 -29.33
C THR A 1 -0.41 -0.03 -30.13
N LYS A 2 -1.44 -0.84 -30.34
CA LYS A 2 -2.70 -0.44 -30.96
C LYS A 2 -3.83 -0.76 -30.00
N GLY A 3 -4.85 0.09 -29.90
CA GLY A 3 -6.00 -0.08 -29.05
C GLY A 3 -6.78 1.22 -28.97
N GLU A 4 -8.02 1.12 -28.51
CA GLU A 4 -8.89 2.25 -28.20
C GLU A 4 -9.16 2.23 -26.70
N MET A 5 -9.21 3.40 -26.09
CA MET A 5 -9.52 3.57 -24.68
C MET A 5 -10.53 4.70 -24.54
N GLU A 6 -11.65 4.41 -23.91
CA GLU A 6 -12.66 5.40 -23.54
C GLU A 6 -12.59 5.64 -22.03
N ILE A 7 -12.54 6.90 -21.64
CA ILE A 7 -12.42 7.31 -20.24
C ILE A 7 -13.55 8.29 -19.93
N ASN A 8 -14.39 7.92 -18.97
CA ASN A 8 -15.49 8.74 -18.50
C ASN A 8 -15.22 9.18 -17.06
N GLY A 9 -14.79 10.42 -16.87
CA GLY A 9 -14.50 11.02 -15.56
C GLY A 9 -13.12 11.64 -15.44
N SER A 10 -12.88 12.29 -14.30
CA SER A 10 -11.61 12.89 -13.93
C SER A 10 -10.61 11.83 -13.46
N ILE A 11 -9.36 11.93 -13.90
CA ILE A 11 -8.29 11.02 -13.51
C ILE A 11 -7.30 11.74 -12.61
N ALA A 12 -6.98 11.15 -11.46
CA ALA A 12 -5.78 11.49 -10.71
C ALA A 12 -4.81 10.31 -10.73
N ALA A 13 -3.56 10.60 -11.11
CA ALA A 13 -2.49 9.61 -11.10
C ALA A 13 -1.49 9.96 -10.02
N LEU A 14 -1.19 8.99 -9.15
CA LEU A 14 -0.14 9.08 -8.15
C LEU A 14 1.19 8.50 -8.66
N LEU A 15 1.37 8.42 -9.97
CA LEU A 15 2.53 7.82 -10.62
C LEU A 15 3.85 8.56 -10.33
N GLU A 16 3.77 9.88 -10.15
CA GLU A 16 4.92 10.74 -9.92
C GLU A 16 4.58 11.80 -8.85
N LEU A 17 4.64 11.41 -7.59
CA LEU A 17 4.36 12.33 -6.47
C LEU A 17 5.27 13.56 -6.43
N GLY A 18 6.42 13.49 -7.11
CA GLY A 18 7.39 14.61 -7.15
C GLY A 18 7.30 15.51 -8.38
N SER A 19 6.58 15.11 -9.44
CA SER A 19 6.51 15.87 -10.69
C SER A 19 5.52 17.05 -10.59
N GLY A 20 5.78 18.12 -11.37
CA GLY A 20 4.89 19.27 -11.48
C GLY A 20 4.87 20.20 -10.23
N PHE A 21 5.88 20.11 -9.37
CA PHE A 21 6.14 21.09 -8.32
C PHE A 21 7.30 22.01 -8.75
N ASP A 22 7.15 23.31 -8.46
CA ASP A 22 8.22 24.29 -8.65
C ASP A 22 8.96 24.48 -7.31
N GLY A 23 10.27 24.24 -7.33
CA GLY A 23 11.10 24.33 -6.13
C GLY A 23 11.20 25.71 -5.51
N ASP A 24 11.03 26.76 -6.33
CA ASP A 24 11.16 28.15 -5.90
C ASP A 24 9.85 28.72 -5.37
N LEU A 25 8.72 28.14 -5.75
CA LEU A 25 7.42 28.45 -5.18
C LEU A 25 7.27 27.90 -3.76
N THR A 26 6.47 28.57 -2.94
CA THR A 26 6.11 28.12 -1.60
C THR A 26 5.25 26.84 -1.64
N VAL A 27 5.10 26.17 -0.50
CA VAL A 27 4.17 25.03 -0.34
C VAL A 27 2.75 25.45 -0.71
N ARG A 28 2.32 26.64 -0.28
CA ARG A 28 1.03 27.22 -0.61
C ARG A 28 0.85 27.37 -2.12
N GLU A 29 1.76 28.05 -2.79
CA GLU A 29 1.69 28.31 -4.24
C GLU A 29 1.70 27.00 -5.02
N ASN A 30 2.55 26.05 -4.64
CA ASN A 30 2.57 24.73 -5.25
C ASN A 30 1.26 23.94 -5.07
N THR A 31 0.57 24.09 -3.94
CA THR A 31 -0.73 23.46 -3.72
C THR A 31 -1.76 23.95 -4.75
N TYR A 32 -1.80 25.28 -4.99
CA TYR A 32 -2.68 25.87 -6.01
C TYR A 32 -2.23 25.50 -7.42
N LEU A 33 -0.94 25.53 -7.71
CA LEU A 33 -0.38 25.16 -9.01
C LEU A 33 -0.80 23.73 -9.38
N ARG A 34 -0.62 22.78 -8.46
CA ARG A 34 -1.01 21.36 -8.67
C ARG A 34 -2.52 21.21 -8.81
N GLY A 35 -3.31 21.93 -8.04
CA GLY A 35 -4.77 21.96 -8.19
C GLY A 35 -5.18 22.41 -9.58
N ALA A 36 -4.57 23.50 -10.08
CA ALA A 36 -4.83 24.02 -11.43
C ALA A 36 -4.42 23.04 -12.53
N MET A 37 -3.27 22.36 -12.38
CA MET A 37 -2.82 21.31 -13.32
C MET A 37 -3.78 20.10 -13.35
N LEU A 38 -4.45 19.80 -12.25
CA LEU A 38 -5.49 18.77 -12.16
C LEU A 38 -6.87 19.25 -12.64
N GLY A 39 -6.97 20.52 -13.12
CA GLY A 39 -8.19 21.09 -13.66
C GLY A 39 -9.13 21.73 -12.64
N TYR A 40 -8.70 21.89 -11.38
CA TYR A 40 -9.53 22.52 -10.33
C TYR A 40 -9.41 24.05 -10.38
N ASN A 41 -10.54 24.72 -10.22
CA ASN A 41 -10.58 26.17 -10.14
C ASN A 41 -10.12 26.69 -8.76
N ARG A 42 -9.80 27.99 -8.70
CA ARG A 42 -9.28 28.61 -7.49
C ARG A 42 -10.24 28.49 -6.31
N LYS A 43 -11.53 28.69 -6.52
CA LYS A 43 -12.54 28.62 -5.45
C LYS A 43 -12.55 27.25 -4.80
N PHE A 44 -12.53 26.18 -5.59
CA PHE A 44 -12.45 24.81 -5.08
C PHE A 44 -11.16 24.61 -4.26
N MET A 45 -10.03 25.11 -4.75
CA MET A 45 -8.76 25.00 -4.03
C MET A 45 -8.74 25.80 -2.73
N ASP A 46 -9.38 26.98 -2.69
CA ASP A 46 -9.55 27.75 -1.46
C ASP A 46 -10.34 26.96 -0.40
N ASP A 47 -11.41 26.25 -0.80
CA ASP A 47 -12.23 25.40 0.09
C ASP A 47 -11.47 24.15 0.58
N MET A 48 -10.50 23.66 -0.18
CA MET A 48 -9.75 22.43 0.10
C MET A 48 -8.38 22.69 0.74
N TYR A 49 -7.83 23.88 0.63
CA TYR A 49 -6.46 24.19 1.00
C TYR A 49 -6.11 23.80 2.44
N GLU A 50 -6.89 24.25 3.41
CA GLU A 50 -6.63 23.94 4.83
C GLU A 50 -6.67 22.42 5.09
N LYS A 51 -7.60 21.69 4.48
CA LYS A 51 -7.69 20.24 4.61
C LYS A 51 -6.46 19.53 4.03
N ILE A 52 -5.96 20.03 2.89
CA ILE A 52 -4.76 19.49 2.23
C ILE A 52 -3.55 19.70 3.14
N ILE A 53 -3.34 20.90 3.65
CA ILE A 53 -2.19 21.26 4.48
C ILE A 53 -2.24 20.56 5.84
N ASP A 54 -3.40 20.45 6.46
CA ASP A 54 -3.58 19.71 7.72
C ASP A 54 -3.33 18.20 7.53
N PHE A 55 -3.82 17.64 6.43
CA PHE A 55 -3.57 16.23 6.14
C PHE A 55 -2.09 15.94 5.87
N ALA A 56 -1.42 16.84 5.13
CA ALA A 56 0.02 16.76 4.85
C ALA A 56 0.90 17.03 6.08
N GLU A 57 0.33 17.62 7.17
CA GLU A 57 1.05 18.07 8.38
C GLU A 57 2.12 19.11 8.04
N LEU A 58 1.77 20.08 7.19
CA LEU A 58 2.69 21.11 6.69
C LEU A 58 2.29 22.56 7.06
N LYS A 59 1.45 22.73 8.08
CA LYS A 59 0.92 24.03 8.48
C LYS A 59 2.04 25.07 8.78
N ASP A 60 3.10 24.64 9.47
CA ASP A 60 4.23 25.50 9.82
C ASP A 60 5.22 25.71 8.68
N PHE A 61 5.00 25.07 7.53
CA PHE A 61 5.89 25.08 6.38
C PHE A 61 5.26 25.73 5.15
N GLN A 62 4.00 26.15 5.23
CA GLN A 62 3.20 26.57 4.07
C GLN A 62 3.78 27.75 3.27
N ASP A 63 4.50 28.65 3.92
CA ASP A 63 5.11 29.83 3.30
C ASP A 63 6.61 29.62 3.00
N ARG A 64 7.13 28.39 3.18
CA ARG A 64 8.52 28.05 2.82
C ARG A 64 8.61 27.59 1.37
N PRO A 65 9.73 27.88 0.68
CA PRO A 65 10.00 27.34 -0.66
C PRO A 65 9.98 25.80 -0.66
N PHE A 66 9.34 25.21 -1.66
CA PHE A 66 9.17 23.75 -1.76
C PHE A 66 10.50 22.98 -1.79
N LYS A 67 11.56 23.57 -2.37
CA LYS A 67 12.91 22.96 -2.39
C LYS A 67 13.49 22.71 -1.00
N GLN A 68 13.06 23.46 0.03
CA GLN A 68 13.53 23.32 1.41
C GLN A 68 12.86 22.15 2.17
N LEU A 69 11.80 21.57 1.63
CA LEU A 69 11.14 20.43 2.23
C LEU A 69 11.98 19.17 2.08
N SER A 70 11.92 18.28 3.09
CA SER A 70 12.44 16.92 2.97
C SER A 70 11.68 16.13 1.90
N SER A 71 12.26 15.04 1.39
CA SER A 71 11.58 14.16 0.43
C SER A 71 10.25 13.61 0.97
N GLY A 72 10.22 13.23 2.26
CA GLY A 72 9.00 12.80 2.94
C GLY A 72 7.90 13.86 2.98
N MET A 73 8.26 15.12 3.29
CA MET A 73 7.31 16.25 3.31
C MET A 73 6.77 16.55 1.91
N LYS A 74 7.63 16.51 0.88
CA LYS A 74 7.23 16.67 -0.53
C LYS A 74 6.23 15.60 -0.94
N SER A 75 6.51 14.36 -0.61
CA SER A 75 5.63 13.24 -0.91
C SER A 75 4.30 13.31 -0.15
N ARG A 76 4.30 13.77 1.12
CA ARG A 76 3.07 13.99 1.90
C ARG A 76 2.18 15.06 1.24
N LEU A 77 2.77 16.19 0.79
CA LEU A 77 2.01 17.23 0.11
C LEU A 77 1.37 16.73 -1.19
N ALA A 78 2.17 16.06 -2.02
CA ALA A 78 1.71 15.54 -3.30
C ALA A 78 0.57 14.51 -3.14
N PHE A 79 0.72 13.58 -2.18
CA PHE A 79 -0.31 12.61 -1.83
C PHE A 79 -1.60 13.32 -1.34
N SER A 80 -1.45 14.31 -0.45
CA SER A 80 -2.60 15.03 0.14
C SER A 80 -3.41 15.76 -0.91
N ILE A 81 -2.75 16.44 -1.87
CA ILE A 81 -3.42 17.09 -2.98
C ILE A 81 -4.20 16.06 -3.81
N ALA A 82 -3.53 14.99 -4.26
CA ALA A 82 -4.15 14.01 -5.14
C ALA A 82 -5.33 13.26 -4.51
N CYS A 83 -5.27 12.99 -3.19
CA CYS A 83 -6.30 12.22 -2.49
C CYS A 83 -7.49 13.03 -1.99
N LEU A 84 -7.32 14.34 -1.78
CA LEU A 84 -8.39 15.17 -1.22
C LEU A 84 -9.27 15.83 -2.28
N VAL A 85 -8.86 15.80 -3.53
CA VAL A 85 -9.62 16.37 -4.65
C VAL A 85 -10.69 15.42 -5.23
N ASN A 86 -10.86 14.21 -4.70
CA ASN A 86 -11.91 13.25 -5.05
C ASN A 86 -12.06 13.00 -6.58
N PRO A 87 -11.09 12.36 -7.24
CA PRO A 87 -11.20 12.00 -8.65
C PRO A 87 -12.21 10.86 -8.86
N ASP A 88 -12.74 10.72 -10.09
CA ASP A 88 -13.57 9.57 -10.48
C ASP A 88 -12.73 8.29 -10.66
N ILE A 89 -11.48 8.47 -11.13
CA ILE A 89 -10.52 7.40 -11.39
C ILE A 89 -9.19 7.73 -10.71
N LEU A 90 -8.69 6.82 -9.90
CA LEU A 90 -7.42 6.95 -9.19
C LEU A 90 -6.43 5.90 -9.64
N ILE A 91 -5.28 6.32 -10.19
CA ILE A 91 -4.19 5.42 -10.59
C ILE A 91 -3.09 5.47 -9.55
N LEU A 92 -2.77 4.32 -8.99
CA LEU A 92 -1.80 4.11 -7.94
C LEU A 92 -0.65 3.25 -8.45
N ASP A 93 0.58 3.75 -8.38
CA ASP A 93 1.79 3.00 -8.71
C ASP A 93 2.74 3.03 -7.53
N GLU A 94 2.88 1.92 -6.81
CA GLU A 94 3.74 1.70 -5.63
C GLU A 94 3.66 2.75 -4.50
N VAL A 95 2.84 3.78 -4.64
CA VAL A 95 2.87 5.04 -3.90
C VAL A 95 2.30 4.93 -2.47
N LEU A 96 1.74 3.79 -2.08
CA LEU A 96 1.16 3.60 -0.75
C LEU A 96 2.21 3.54 0.38
N SER A 97 3.50 3.56 0.03
CA SER A 97 4.62 3.57 0.99
C SER A 97 5.15 4.98 1.30
N VAL A 98 4.35 6.02 1.10
CA VAL A 98 4.75 7.43 1.25
C VAL A 98 4.89 7.84 2.71
N GLY A 99 5.96 8.58 3.01
CA GLY A 99 6.20 9.17 4.32
C GLY A 99 6.74 8.20 5.39
N ASP A 100 6.74 8.65 6.63
CA ASP A 100 7.10 7.84 7.80
C ASP A 100 5.98 6.87 8.21
N GLY A 101 6.24 6.04 9.21
CA GLY A 101 5.31 4.98 9.63
C GLY A 101 3.92 5.49 10.03
N ALA A 102 3.82 6.68 10.64
CA ALA A 102 2.55 7.27 11.06
C ALA A 102 1.75 7.78 9.84
N PHE A 103 2.41 8.49 8.93
CA PHE A 103 1.78 8.98 7.71
C PHE A 103 1.38 7.85 6.76
N ARG A 104 2.17 6.77 6.71
CA ARG A 104 1.86 5.58 5.91
C ARG A 104 0.54 4.93 6.34
N LYS A 105 0.29 4.84 7.64
CA LYS A 105 -1.00 4.35 8.15
C LYS A 105 -2.14 5.31 7.76
N LYS A 106 -1.97 6.60 8.02
CA LYS A 106 -2.96 7.65 7.71
C LYS A 106 -3.31 7.69 6.22
N SER A 107 -2.31 7.59 5.34
CA SER A 107 -2.50 7.55 3.89
C SER A 107 -3.20 6.27 3.42
N GLY A 108 -2.85 5.12 3.99
CA GLY A 108 -3.51 3.85 3.71
C GLY A 108 -4.99 3.85 4.11
N ASP A 109 -5.31 4.36 5.31
CA ASP A 109 -6.69 4.48 5.79
C ASP A 109 -7.51 5.44 4.91
N LYS A 110 -6.90 6.58 4.50
CA LYS A 110 -7.54 7.53 3.57
C LYS A 110 -7.80 6.90 2.21
N MET A 111 -6.85 6.11 1.69
CA MET A 111 -7.00 5.41 0.42
C MET A 111 -8.16 4.42 0.47
N LYS A 112 -8.25 3.60 1.53
CA LYS A 112 -9.36 2.67 1.73
C LYS A 112 -10.70 3.42 1.75
N GLN A 113 -10.77 4.57 2.42
CA GLN A 113 -11.96 5.42 2.45
C GLN A 113 -12.36 5.91 1.06
N ILE A 114 -11.40 6.37 0.25
CA ILE A 114 -11.66 6.86 -1.12
C ILE A 114 -12.20 5.73 -2.00
N LEU A 115 -11.53 4.58 -2.00
CA LEU A 115 -11.92 3.43 -2.81
C LEU A 115 -13.29 2.85 -2.38
N SER A 116 -13.60 2.84 -1.09
CA SER A 116 -14.92 2.43 -0.60
C SER A 116 -16.03 3.44 -0.92
N GLY A 117 -15.68 4.69 -1.24
CA GLY A 117 -16.59 5.76 -1.66
C GLY A 117 -17.06 5.69 -3.12
N GLY A 118 -16.69 4.64 -3.89
CA GLY A 118 -17.12 4.43 -5.27
C GLY A 118 -16.15 4.95 -6.33
N VAL A 119 -14.97 5.43 -5.93
CA VAL A 119 -13.89 5.80 -6.87
C VAL A 119 -13.33 4.55 -7.54
N THR A 120 -13.14 4.60 -8.85
CA THR A 120 -12.47 3.50 -9.58
C THR A 120 -10.96 3.57 -9.33
N GLY A 121 -10.41 2.54 -8.67
CA GLY A 121 -8.98 2.42 -8.40
C GLY A 121 -8.27 1.48 -9.38
N ILE A 122 -7.13 1.92 -9.94
CA ILE A 122 -6.18 1.05 -10.65
C ILE A 122 -4.90 1.04 -9.83
N LEU A 123 -4.58 -0.11 -9.24
CA LEU A 123 -3.39 -0.29 -8.42
C LEU A 123 -2.36 -1.14 -9.16
N VAL A 124 -1.16 -0.61 -9.34
CA VAL A 124 0.04 -1.38 -9.72
C VAL A 124 0.94 -1.46 -8.49
N SER A 125 1.24 -2.66 -8.03
CA SER A 125 2.05 -2.86 -6.82
C SER A 125 2.89 -4.13 -6.89
N HIS A 126 4.09 -4.08 -6.33
CA HIS A 126 4.90 -5.27 -6.05
C HIS A 126 4.50 -5.96 -4.73
N SER A 127 3.64 -5.33 -3.92
CA SER A 127 3.13 -5.91 -2.68
C SER A 127 1.83 -6.67 -2.93
N VAL A 128 1.92 -8.00 -2.93
CA VAL A 128 0.74 -8.87 -3.07
C VAL A 128 -0.27 -8.65 -1.95
N ASP A 129 0.20 -8.35 -0.74
CA ASP A 129 -0.67 -8.06 0.40
C ASP A 129 -1.52 -6.80 0.18
N GLN A 130 -0.95 -5.74 -0.42
CA GLN A 130 -1.71 -4.54 -0.79
C GLN A 130 -2.77 -4.84 -1.85
N VAL A 131 -2.41 -5.62 -2.88
CA VAL A 131 -3.35 -6.05 -3.92
C VAL A 131 -4.51 -6.84 -3.30
N ARG A 132 -4.20 -7.77 -2.39
CA ARG A 132 -5.16 -8.61 -1.67
C ARG A 132 -6.13 -7.79 -0.81
N GLU A 133 -5.63 -6.76 -0.12
CA GLU A 133 -6.44 -5.92 0.76
C GLU A 133 -7.30 -4.89 0.02
N MET A 134 -6.85 -4.39 -1.13
CA MET A 134 -7.41 -3.19 -1.75
C MET A 134 -8.15 -3.47 -3.06
N CYS A 135 -7.85 -4.58 -3.74
CA CYS A 135 -8.38 -4.86 -5.06
C CYS A 135 -9.53 -5.88 -5.00
N ASN A 136 -10.60 -5.60 -5.72
CA ASN A 136 -11.71 -6.54 -5.94
C ASN A 136 -11.62 -7.29 -7.28
N LYS A 137 -10.69 -6.86 -8.17
CA LYS A 137 -10.33 -7.55 -9.41
C LYS A 137 -8.83 -7.50 -9.61
N ILE A 138 -8.27 -8.54 -10.21
CA ILE A 138 -6.85 -8.65 -10.51
C ILE A 138 -6.66 -8.87 -12.01
N LEU A 139 -5.70 -8.14 -12.56
CA LEU A 139 -5.11 -8.42 -13.87
C LEU A 139 -3.67 -8.92 -13.64
N TRP A 140 -3.41 -10.19 -13.96
CA TRP A 140 -2.05 -10.74 -13.96
C TRP A 140 -1.51 -10.73 -15.38
N LEU A 141 -0.40 -10.03 -15.57
CA LEU A 141 0.33 -9.96 -16.82
C LEU A 141 1.70 -10.62 -16.65
N ASP A 142 2.11 -11.43 -17.62
CA ASP A 142 3.45 -11.98 -17.73
C ASP A 142 3.98 -11.78 -19.14
N HIS A 143 5.13 -11.09 -19.29
CA HIS A 143 5.73 -10.76 -20.59
C HIS A 143 4.74 -10.26 -21.66
N GLY A 144 3.80 -9.39 -21.24
CA GLY A 144 2.80 -8.80 -22.12
C GLY A 144 1.61 -9.72 -22.45
N LYS A 145 1.55 -10.93 -21.90
CA LYS A 145 0.41 -11.84 -22.00
C LYS A 145 -0.47 -11.73 -20.76
N GLN A 146 -1.77 -11.70 -20.98
CA GLN A 146 -2.74 -11.80 -19.91
C GLN A 146 -2.84 -13.25 -19.44
N ILE A 147 -2.45 -13.50 -18.18
CA ILE A 147 -2.55 -14.80 -17.51
C ILE A 147 -3.91 -14.95 -16.85
N TYR A 148 -4.36 -13.87 -16.20
CA TYR A 148 -5.66 -13.85 -15.53
C TYR A 148 -6.27 -12.45 -15.56
N PHE A 149 -7.60 -12.39 -15.61
CA PHE A 149 -8.37 -11.19 -15.31
C PHE A 149 -9.71 -11.61 -14.68
N GLY A 150 -9.96 -11.17 -13.45
CA GLY A 150 -11.19 -11.51 -12.74
C GLY A 150 -11.17 -11.11 -11.27
N SER A 151 -12.15 -11.61 -10.50
CA SER A 151 -12.43 -11.24 -9.11
C SER A 151 -12.03 -12.28 -8.06
N GLU A 152 -11.37 -13.38 -8.45
CA GLU A 152 -10.87 -14.40 -7.53
C GLU A 152 -9.55 -13.98 -6.89
N THR A 153 -9.56 -12.85 -6.18
CA THR A 153 -8.36 -12.16 -5.72
C THR A 153 -7.48 -13.03 -4.83
N GLU A 154 -8.06 -13.78 -3.89
CA GLU A 154 -7.31 -14.61 -2.96
C GLU A 154 -6.59 -15.76 -3.68
N THR A 155 -7.31 -16.48 -4.56
CA THR A 155 -6.75 -17.60 -5.33
C THR A 155 -5.58 -17.12 -6.21
N VAL A 156 -5.78 -16.00 -6.90
CA VAL A 156 -4.77 -15.47 -7.81
C VAL A 156 -3.56 -14.91 -7.07
N CYS A 157 -3.75 -14.23 -5.95
CA CYS A 157 -2.63 -13.77 -5.11
C CYS A 157 -1.80 -14.95 -4.59
N ASN A 158 -2.44 -16.00 -4.10
CA ASN A 158 -1.74 -17.20 -3.63
C ASN A 158 -0.96 -17.87 -4.76
N ALA A 159 -1.58 -18.04 -5.93
CA ALA A 159 -0.94 -18.63 -7.10
C ALA A 159 0.24 -17.79 -7.59
N TYR A 160 0.12 -16.46 -7.57
CA TYR A 160 1.20 -15.55 -7.94
C TYR A 160 2.39 -15.63 -6.97
N GLU A 161 2.14 -15.68 -5.66
CA GLU A 161 3.21 -15.87 -4.67
C GLU A 161 3.92 -17.23 -4.82
N GLU A 162 3.19 -18.30 -5.17
CA GLU A 162 3.79 -19.59 -5.48
C GLU A 162 4.59 -19.56 -6.80
N PHE A 163 4.06 -18.90 -7.84
CA PHE A 163 4.78 -18.66 -9.09
C PHE A 163 6.10 -17.93 -8.88
N LEU A 164 6.15 -16.92 -8.01
CA LEU A 164 7.40 -16.20 -7.73
C LEU A 164 8.51 -17.11 -7.21
N ILE A 165 8.16 -18.22 -6.56
CA ILE A 165 9.10 -19.20 -6.00
C ILE A 165 9.41 -20.28 -7.02
N THR A 166 8.37 -20.89 -7.61
CA THR A 166 8.49 -22.08 -8.46
C THR A 166 8.81 -21.76 -9.92
N ARG A 167 8.49 -20.52 -10.36
CA ARG A 167 8.53 -20.06 -11.76
C ARG A 167 7.60 -20.86 -12.69
N ASN A 168 6.65 -21.60 -12.14
CA ASN A 168 5.64 -22.33 -12.90
C ASN A 168 4.47 -21.40 -13.21
N LEU A 169 4.35 -20.97 -14.48
CA LEU A 169 3.28 -20.08 -14.93
C LEU A 169 2.02 -20.91 -15.23
N PRO A 170 0.85 -20.61 -14.63
CA PRO A 170 -0.36 -21.35 -14.90
C PRO A 170 -0.91 -21.02 -16.29
N SER A 171 -1.33 -22.06 -17.03
CA SER A 171 -1.91 -21.92 -18.38
C SER A 171 -3.44 -22.04 -18.41
N ASN A 172 -4.05 -22.44 -17.29
CA ASN A 172 -5.50 -22.61 -17.14
C ASN A 172 -5.94 -22.45 -15.68
N SER A 173 -7.26 -22.37 -15.46
CA SER A 173 -7.85 -22.17 -14.12
C SER A 173 -7.52 -23.30 -13.14
N ARG A 174 -7.34 -24.53 -13.61
CA ARG A 174 -7.00 -25.66 -12.75
C ARG A 174 -5.58 -25.53 -12.20
N GLU A 175 -4.62 -25.27 -13.05
CA GLU A 175 -3.23 -25.00 -12.64
C GLU A 175 -3.14 -23.77 -11.71
N MET A 176 -3.98 -22.76 -11.90
CA MET A 176 -4.09 -21.62 -10.99
C MET A 176 -4.52 -22.06 -9.58
N LEU A 177 -5.51 -22.94 -9.48
CA LEU A 177 -5.95 -23.50 -8.21
C LEU A 177 -4.88 -24.37 -7.57
N ASP A 178 -4.24 -25.25 -8.35
CA ASP A 178 -3.16 -26.13 -7.86
C ASP A 178 -2.00 -25.31 -7.26
N LEU A 179 -1.61 -24.19 -7.89
CA LEU A 179 -0.60 -23.28 -7.35
C LEU A 179 -1.08 -22.59 -6.06
N SER A 180 -2.33 -22.14 -6.02
CA SER A 180 -2.90 -21.53 -4.83
C SER A 180 -2.91 -22.49 -3.63
N GLU A 181 -3.31 -23.75 -3.85
CA GLU A 181 -3.30 -24.80 -2.83
C GLU A 181 -1.88 -25.14 -2.36
N ALA A 182 -0.92 -25.22 -3.29
CA ALA A 182 0.49 -25.44 -2.98
C ALA A 182 1.05 -24.33 -2.07
N PHE A 183 0.73 -23.07 -2.36
CA PHE A 183 1.10 -21.93 -1.53
C PHE A 183 0.53 -22.04 -0.11
N VAL A 184 -0.76 -22.32 0.03
CA VAL A 184 -1.44 -22.46 1.32
C VAL A 184 -0.79 -23.58 2.15
N LYS A 185 -0.54 -24.73 1.51
CA LYS A 185 0.12 -25.86 2.16
C LYS A 185 1.54 -25.51 2.64
N ARG A 186 2.33 -24.90 1.77
CA ARG A 186 3.70 -24.44 2.10
C ARG A 186 3.70 -23.44 3.26
N LYS A 187 2.81 -22.45 3.25
CA LYS A 187 2.67 -21.49 4.35
C LYS A 187 2.25 -22.15 5.67
N ALA A 188 1.38 -23.15 5.62
CA ALA A 188 0.99 -23.90 6.81
C ALA A 188 2.18 -24.70 7.38
N GLU A 189 3.00 -25.32 6.52
CA GLU A 189 4.21 -26.04 6.92
C GLU A 189 5.27 -25.11 7.52
N GLU A 190 5.50 -23.94 6.92
CA GLU A 190 6.40 -22.92 7.44
C GLU A 190 5.97 -22.45 8.84
N ARG A 191 4.66 -22.22 9.04
CA ARG A 191 4.10 -21.84 10.35
C ARG A 191 4.32 -22.96 11.39
N ARG A 192 4.09 -24.22 11.02
CA ARG A 192 4.32 -25.37 11.91
C ARG A 192 5.81 -25.48 12.30
N LYS A 193 6.72 -25.40 11.32
CA LYS A 193 8.17 -25.45 11.58
C LYS A 193 8.61 -24.32 12.52
N LYS A 194 8.09 -23.11 12.31
CA LYS A 194 8.39 -21.96 13.17
C LYS A 194 7.89 -22.16 14.59
N GLN A 195 6.66 -22.71 14.75
CA GLN A 195 6.09 -23.00 16.06
C GLN A 195 6.89 -24.09 16.80
N MET A 196 7.29 -25.15 16.10
CA MET A 196 8.14 -26.22 16.66
C MET A 196 9.50 -25.68 17.10
N SER A 197 10.15 -24.86 16.27
CA SER A 197 11.43 -24.22 16.62
C SER A 197 11.31 -23.30 17.85
N GLU A 198 10.23 -22.53 17.97
CA GLU A 198 9.96 -21.69 19.14
C GLU A 198 9.70 -22.52 20.40
N ALA A 199 8.93 -23.63 20.29
CA ALA A 199 8.68 -24.57 21.40
C ALA A 199 9.97 -25.25 21.86
N GLN A 200 10.81 -25.72 20.93
CA GLN A 200 12.11 -26.33 21.23
C GLN A 200 13.05 -25.36 21.95
N LYS A 201 13.09 -24.10 21.53
CA LYS A 201 13.86 -23.05 22.21
C LYS A 201 13.40 -22.83 23.65
N LEU A 202 12.07 -22.79 23.86
CA LEU A 202 11.50 -22.66 25.22
C LEU A 202 11.85 -23.87 26.10
N GLN A 203 11.74 -25.08 25.56
CA GLN A 203 12.08 -26.30 26.28
C GLN A 203 13.56 -26.31 26.70
N ASN A 204 14.47 -25.98 25.79
CA ASN A 204 15.90 -25.89 26.10
C ASN A 204 16.20 -24.85 27.20
N ILE A 205 15.52 -23.70 27.20
CA ILE A 205 15.67 -22.67 28.23
C ILE A 205 15.18 -23.19 29.59
N LEU A 206 14.06 -23.90 29.64
CA LEU A 206 13.53 -24.50 30.85
C LEU A 206 14.47 -25.58 31.41
N GLU A 207 15.07 -26.41 30.56
CA GLU A 207 16.00 -27.48 30.94
C GLU A 207 17.34 -26.92 31.44
N THR A 208 17.76 -25.74 31.00
CA THR A 208 18.99 -25.07 31.50
C THR A 208 18.87 -24.46 32.88
N GLY A 209 17.65 -24.48 33.50
CA GLY A 209 17.40 -24.00 34.85
C GLY A 209 17.49 -22.47 35.04
N ASN A 210 17.61 -21.71 33.98
CA ASN A 210 17.61 -20.26 34.02
C ASN A 210 16.18 -19.71 33.93
N SER A 211 15.55 -19.57 35.12
CA SER A 211 14.15 -19.11 35.23
C SER A 211 13.89 -17.74 34.62
N ASP A 212 14.85 -16.81 34.73
CA ASP A 212 14.67 -15.44 34.23
C ASP A 212 14.69 -15.43 32.68
N ALA A 213 15.59 -16.20 32.06
CA ALA A 213 15.63 -16.35 30.61
C ALA A 213 14.38 -17.06 30.05
N ALA A 214 13.82 -18.01 30.80
CA ALA A 214 12.57 -18.70 30.45
C ALA A 214 11.38 -17.75 30.50
N ILE A 215 11.30 -16.91 31.53
CA ILE A 215 10.25 -15.89 31.68
C ILE A 215 10.34 -14.86 30.56
N GLU A 216 11.53 -14.35 30.26
CA GLU A 216 11.73 -13.34 29.21
C GLU A 216 11.39 -13.90 27.80
N ALA A 217 11.77 -15.16 27.51
CA ALA A 217 11.41 -15.82 26.28
C ALA A 217 9.89 -16.06 26.15
N ALA A 218 9.23 -16.49 27.22
CA ALA A 218 7.79 -16.64 27.28
C ALA A 218 7.06 -15.29 27.07
N LEU A 219 7.50 -14.24 27.76
CA LEU A 219 6.99 -12.87 27.59
C LEU A 219 7.17 -12.34 26.16
N SER A 220 8.32 -12.62 25.51
CA SER A 220 8.57 -12.26 24.12
C SER A 220 7.57 -12.92 23.16
N ILE A 221 7.22 -14.20 23.38
CA ILE A 221 6.22 -14.91 22.58
C ILE A 221 4.81 -14.36 22.81
N VAL A 222 4.44 -14.09 24.07
CA VAL A 222 3.15 -13.49 24.42
C VAL A 222 3.02 -12.08 23.82
N ARG A 223 4.06 -11.24 23.90
CA ARG A 223 4.09 -9.91 23.26
C ARG A 223 3.85 -9.97 21.76
N LYS A 224 4.37 -10.98 21.07
CA LYS A 224 4.19 -11.15 19.63
C LYS A 224 2.84 -11.70 19.24
N ARG A 225 2.25 -12.59 20.04
CA ARG A 225 1.01 -13.31 19.68
C ARG A 225 -0.26 -12.73 20.28
N LYS A 226 -0.19 -12.18 21.48
CA LYS A 226 -1.35 -11.64 22.22
C LYS A 226 -0.92 -10.46 23.08
N PRO A 227 -0.59 -9.30 22.46
CA PRO A 227 -0.12 -8.12 23.20
C PRO A 227 -1.18 -7.60 24.20
N GLU A 228 -2.45 -7.94 24.00
CA GLU A 228 -3.56 -7.58 24.89
C GLU A 228 -3.49 -8.24 26.28
N LEU A 229 -2.76 -9.35 26.42
CA LEU A 229 -2.61 -10.06 27.70
C LEU A 229 -1.53 -9.46 28.61
N LEU A 230 -0.82 -8.44 28.16
CA LEU A 230 0.27 -7.77 28.89
C LEU A 230 -0.08 -6.34 29.31
N LYS A 231 -1.34 -5.95 29.17
CA LYS A 231 -1.93 -4.74 29.73
C LYS A 231 -2.60 -5.12 31.04
#